data_743af56f097f474916b7d284b4ddcbe7
#
_entry.id   743af56f097f474916b7d284b4ddcbe7
#
_cell.length_a   1.000
_cell.length_b   1.000
_cell.length_c   1.000
_cell.angle_alpha   90.00
_cell.angle_beta   90.00
_cell.angle_gamma   90.00
#
_symmetry.space_group_name_H-M   'P 1'
#
loop_
_entity.id
_entity.type
_entity.pdbx_description
1 polymer ?
#
loop_
_entity_poly.entity_id
_entity_poly.type
_entity_poly.pdbx_seq_one_letter_code
_entity_poly.pdbx_strand_id
1 'polypeptide(L)'
;LVEVLREALKKSVEAKDKEREDLWRRARKSAGKTSNVPKPEKLFNKHTQAAINALIQSSYAFKKDNASHNNPTPENILIFDEAQRVWNQEKMARKHDDPLMAVSEPELLFSIMDRHDDWAVMICLVGLGQDIYDGEVGINEWFRCGIEEFKEWELFYSPSIFSQVEDKNIDQKMILASTRCHQVPELHLKTSIRSFRADKQCQFVDALLDNTPKLAAEVYRQIAEKYPVYITRNYDTAKKWVRTQVRGSQRSGVLACSSAQRLKPEGIYVSTEIDVKNWFLAQSDDLRSSNMLEIVASEFKVQGLEIDWAIVCWDADLRRSRNGAEWDHYTFRGSRWNKRHKPEQKRYLVNSYRVLLTRARQGMVLFVPKGVEPEEDPTRDCLFYDNIYDYLLSCGIKELP
;
A
#
# COMPACT_ATOMS: atom_id res chain seq x y z
N LEU A 1 -1.86 4.52 5.94
CA LEU A 1 -0.73 5.43 5.69
C LEU A 1 -0.88 6.75 6.47
N VAL A 2 -1.98 7.50 6.31
CA VAL A 2 -2.21 8.81 6.97
C VAL A 2 -1.95 8.76 8.49
N GLU A 3 -2.52 7.81 9.21
CA GLU A 3 -2.31 7.66 10.65
C GLU A 3 -0.85 7.38 11.02
N VAL A 4 -0.16 6.57 10.20
CA VAL A 4 1.26 6.27 10.39
C VAL A 4 2.12 7.52 10.20
N LEU A 5 1.85 8.30 9.15
CA LEU A 5 2.58 9.55 8.86
C LEU A 5 2.34 10.60 9.96
N ARG A 6 1.10 10.78 10.40
CA ARG A 6 0.76 11.69 11.51
C ARG A 6 1.51 11.31 12.79
N GLU A 7 1.50 10.04 13.15
CA GLU A 7 2.20 9.56 14.34
C GLU A 7 3.73 9.64 14.19
N ALA A 8 4.27 9.40 13.01
CA ALA A 8 5.69 9.56 12.74
C ALA A 8 6.15 11.02 12.90
N LEU A 9 5.37 11.98 12.36
CA LEU A 9 5.64 13.40 12.56
C LEU A 9 5.54 13.81 14.02
N LYS A 10 4.51 13.37 14.74
CA LYS A 10 4.37 13.61 16.17
C LYS A 10 5.61 13.12 16.93
N LYS A 11 6.01 11.85 16.73
CA LYS A 11 7.19 11.29 17.37
C LYS A 11 8.46 12.05 17.02
N SER A 12 8.59 12.56 15.80
CA SER A 12 9.72 13.39 15.38
C SER A 12 9.78 14.72 16.15
N VAL A 13 8.63 15.38 16.35
CA VAL A 13 8.56 16.63 17.13
C VAL A 13 8.84 16.36 18.60
N GLU A 14 8.28 15.29 19.17
CA GLU A 14 8.53 14.88 20.56
C GLU A 14 10.02 14.52 20.82
N ALA A 15 10.67 13.88 19.82
CA ALA A 15 12.11 13.59 19.91
C ALA A 15 12.95 14.88 19.93
N LYS A 16 12.61 15.88 19.10
CA LYS A 16 13.25 17.20 19.14
C LYS A 16 13.03 17.92 20.49
N ASP A 17 11.85 17.81 21.06
CA ASP A 17 11.56 18.37 22.41
C ASP A 17 12.44 17.73 23.47
N LYS A 18 12.61 16.40 23.42
CA LYS A 18 13.49 15.67 24.35
C LYS A 18 14.95 16.10 24.19
N GLU A 19 15.45 16.21 22.96
CA GLU A 19 16.80 16.68 22.68
C GLU A 19 17.04 18.10 23.23
N ARG A 20 16.08 19.03 22.99
CA ARG A 20 16.13 20.41 23.50
C ARG A 20 16.11 20.45 25.04
N GLU A 21 15.31 19.61 25.68
CA GLU A 21 15.26 19.50 27.13
C GLU A 21 16.57 18.94 27.70
N ASP A 22 17.19 17.95 27.05
CA ASP A 22 18.47 17.38 27.47
C ASP A 22 19.62 18.40 27.32
N LEU A 23 19.62 19.17 26.22
CA LEU A 23 20.58 20.27 26.05
C LEU A 23 20.41 21.35 27.13
N TRP A 24 19.17 21.74 27.42
CA TRP A 24 18.88 22.67 28.51
C TRP A 24 19.32 22.17 29.88
N ARG A 25 19.09 20.89 30.19
CA ARG A 25 19.54 20.27 31.46
C ARG A 25 21.06 20.28 31.56
N ARG A 26 21.78 20.01 30.47
CA ARG A 26 23.25 20.08 30.42
C ARG A 26 23.76 21.52 30.63
N ALA A 27 23.18 22.47 29.89
CA ALA A 27 23.53 23.89 30.05
C ALA A 27 23.27 24.41 31.44
N ARG A 28 22.14 24.07 32.05
CA ARG A 28 21.81 24.45 33.45
C ARG A 28 22.78 23.83 34.48
N LYS A 29 23.21 22.57 34.24
CA LYS A 29 24.19 21.90 35.10
C LYS A 29 25.56 22.56 35.03
N SER A 30 25.99 22.98 33.84
CA SER A 30 27.27 23.67 33.60
C SER A 30 27.29 25.08 34.14
N ALA A 31 26.15 25.80 34.11
CA ALA A 31 26.04 27.20 34.54
C ALA A 31 25.85 27.39 36.06
N GLY A 32 25.73 26.30 36.83
CA GLY A 32 25.56 26.32 38.29
C GLY A 32 24.15 26.62 38.78
N LYS A 33 23.92 26.49 40.11
CA LYS A 33 22.59 26.59 40.75
C LYS A 33 21.92 27.96 40.64
N THR A 34 22.64 29.01 40.33
CA THR A 34 22.15 30.40 40.26
C THR A 34 21.83 30.88 38.85
N SER A 35 22.02 30.06 37.83
CA SER A 35 21.75 30.47 36.45
C SER A 35 20.28 30.41 36.09
N ASN A 36 19.74 31.54 35.63
CA ASN A 36 18.40 31.67 35.15
C ASN A 36 18.30 31.27 33.65
N VAL A 37 18.67 30.02 33.33
CA VAL A 37 18.50 29.50 31.95
C VAL A 37 17.05 29.13 31.76
N PRO A 38 16.29 29.83 30.92
CA PRO A 38 14.86 29.54 30.72
C PRO A 38 14.66 28.15 30.13
N LYS A 39 13.68 27.41 30.64
CA LYS A 39 13.31 26.10 30.10
C LYS A 39 12.75 26.28 28.68
N PRO A 40 13.19 25.50 27.69
CA PRO A 40 12.65 25.59 26.34
C PRO A 40 11.15 25.25 26.32
N GLU A 41 10.40 26.03 25.61
CA GLU A 41 8.98 25.75 25.38
C GLU A 41 8.84 24.47 24.55
N LYS A 42 7.83 23.64 24.84
CA LYS A 42 7.55 22.41 24.11
C LYS A 42 7.06 22.74 22.70
N LEU A 43 7.69 22.13 21.70
CA LEU A 43 7.24 22.22 20.31
C LEU A 43 5.95 21.42 20.09
N PHE A 44 5.85 20.24 20.72
CA PHE A 44 4.63 19.43 20.63
C PHE A 44 3.59 19.89 21.64
N ASN A 45 2.51 20.45 21.13
CA ASN A 45 1.35 20.93 21.87
C ASN A 45 0.06 20.68 21.07
N LYS A 46 -1.10 21.13 21.58
CA LYS A 46 -2.39 20.98 20.90
C LYS A 46 -2.42 21.65 19.52
N HIS A 47 -1.78 22.79 19.36
CA HIS A 47 -1.72 23.51 18.06
C HIS A 47 -0.87 22.74 17.05
N THR A 48 0.28 22.21 17.46
CA THR A 48 1.13 21.37 16.59
C THR A 48 0.40 20.09 16.17
N GLN A 49 -0.35 19.47 17.09
CA GLN A 49 -1.16 18.30 16.74
C GLN A 49 -2.27 18.64 15.75
N ALA A 50 -2.94 19.79 15.91
CA ALA A 50 -3.95 20.25 14.97
C ALA A 50 -3.33 20.53 13.58
N ALA A 51 -2.17 21.19 13.54
CA ALA A 51 -1.44 21.47 12.31
C ALA A 51 -1.02 20.16 11.59
N ILE A 52 -0.50 19.15 12.31
CA ILE A 52 -0.18 17.84 11.73
C ILE A 52 -1.44 17.18 11.14
N ASN A 53 -2.57 17.27 11.83
CA ASN A 53 -3.82 16.68 11.38
C ASN A 53 -4.39 17.39 10.13
N ALA A 54 -4.20 18.70 10.05
CA ALA A 54 -4.61 19.49 8.89
C ALA A 54 -3.70 19.27 7.68
N LEU A 55 -2.38 19.18 7.90
CA LEU A 55 -1.39 18.98 6.84
C LEU A 55 -1.49 17.61 6.17
N ILE A 56 -1.76 16.54 6.93
CA ILE A 56 -1.86 15.18 6.42
C ILE A 56 -3.25 14.65 6.68
N GLN A 57 -4.06 14.59 5.63
CA GLN A 57 -5.45 14.14 5.72
C GLN A 57 -5.71 12.89 4.85
N SER A 58 -6.73 12.14 5.19
CA SER A 58 -7.31 11.18 4.24
C SER A 58 -8.12 11.94 3.20
N SER A 59 -8.17 11.43 1.97
CA SER A 59 -9.01 12.00 0.91
C SER A 59 -10.47 12.23 1.39
N TYR A 60 -11.01 11.26 2.12
CA TYR A 60 -12.36 11.38 2.68
C TYR A 60 -12.51 12.54 3.66
N ALA A 61 -11.58 12.69 4.62
CA ALA A 61 -11.64 13.77 5.60
C ALA A 61 -11.54 15.14 4.91
N PHE A 62 -10.58 15.31 4.00
CA PHE A 62 -10.39 16.54 3.24
C PHE A 62 -11.66 16.93 2.47
N LYS A 63 -12.26 15.98 1.75
CA LYS A 63 -13.50 16.22 1.00
C LYS A 63 -14.67 16.58 1.92
N LYS A 64 -14.88 15.82 2.99
CA LYS A 64 -15.96 16.06 3.93
C LYS A 64 -15.85 17.42 4.60
N ASP A 65 -14.65 17.81 5.00
CA ASP A 65 -14.42 19.09 5.68
C ASP A 65 -14.66 20.26 4.73
N ASN A 66 -14.37 20.10 3.43
CA ASN A 66 -14.43 21.18 2.45
C ASN A 66 -15.69 21.16 1.56
N ALA A 67 -16.44 20.05 1.47
CA ALA A 67 -17.65 19.99 0.64
C ALA A 67 -18.79 20.88 1.19
N SER A 68 -18.85 21.12 2.48
CA SER A 68 -19.97 21.82 3.16
C SER A 68 -19.90 23.34 3.10
N HIS A 69 -18.83 23.94 2.56
CA HIS A 69 -18.65 25.40 2.47
C HIS A 69 -17.94 25.78 1.17
N ASN A 70 -18.02 27.07 0.80
CA ASN A 70 -17.39 27.60 -0.42
C ASN A 70 -16.09 28.39 -0.17
N ASN A 71 -15.57 28.38 1.05
CA ASN A 71 -14.32 29.05 1.36
C ASN A 71 -13.13 28.32 0.71
N PRO A 72 -12.09 29.01 0.26
CA PRO A 72 -10.86 28.38 -0.18
C PRO A 72 -10.19 27.61 0.98
N THR A 73 -9.41 26.60 0.66
CA THR A 73 -8.58 25.90 1.63
C THR A 73 -7.47 26.82 2.16
N PRO A 74 -6.95 26.59 3.39
CA PRO A 74 -5.81 27.34 3.90
C PRO A 74 -4.55 27.19 3.02
N GLU A 75 -4.38 26.04 2.38
CA GLU A 75 -3.22 25.71 1.55
C GLU A 75 -3.59 25.78 0.07
N ASN A 76 -2.76 26.50 -0.72
CA ASN A 76 -2.88 26.59 -2.18
C ASN A 76 -2.31 25.35 -2.91
N ILE A 77 -1.65 24.44 -2.21
CA ILE A 77 -1.04 23.24 -2.80
C ILE A 77 -1.66 21.98 -2.21
N LEU A 78 -2.23 21.15 -3.06
CA LEU A 78 -2.72 19.81 -2.71
C LEU A 78 -1.82 18.74 -3.34
N ILE A 79 -1.26 17.85 -2.52
CA ILE A 79 -0.54 16.66 -3.00
C ILE A 79 -1.46 15.45 -2.78
N PHE A 80 -1.84 14.80 -3.87
CA PHE A 80 -2.73 13.65 -3.85
C PHE A 80 -1.98 12.39 -4.27
N ASP A 81 -1.79 11.48 -3.31
CA ASP A 81 -1.09 10.21 -3.52
C ASP A 81 -2.04 9.13 -4.06
N GLU A 82 -1.51 8.21 -4.88
CA GLU A 82 -2.29 7.14 -5.54
C GLU A 82 -3.45 7.70 -6.39
N ALA A 83 -3.19 8.75 -7.16
CA ALA A 83 -4.21 9.51 -7.89
C ALA A 83 -4.93 8.71 -8.99
N GLN A 84 -4.42 7.54 -9.40
CA GLN A 84 -5.12 6.62 -10.29
C GLN A 84 -6.29 5.88 -9.61
N ARG A 85 -6.42 5.96 -8.28
CA ARG A 85 -7.40 5.21 -7.49
C ARG A 85 -8.63 6.02 -7.11
N VAL A 86 -8.87 7.11 -7.82
CA VAL A 86 -10.03 7.97 -7.58
C VAL A 86 -11.34 7.29 -7.95
N TRP A 87 -12.39 7.65 -7.25
CA TRP A 87 -13.71 7.06 -7.40
C TRP A 87 -14.57 7.84 -8.40
N ASN A 88 -15.34 7.07 -9.18
CA ASN A 88 -16.36 7.65 -10.05
C ASN A 88 -17.56 8.16 -9.25
N GLN A 89 -18.43 8.92 -9.93
CA GLN A 89 -19.65 9.47 -9.36
C GLN A 89 -20.55 8.40 -8.75
N GLU A 90 -20.74 7.25 -9.42
CA GLU A 90 -21.61 6.18 -8.89
C GLU A 90 -21.12 5.63 -7.56
N LYS A 91 -19.81 5.44 -7.41
CA LYS A 91 -19.23 4.92 -6.18
C LYS A 91 -19.25 5.97 -5.08
N MET A 92 -19.00 7.21 -5.43
CA MET A 92 -19.13 8.35 -4.51
C MET A 92 -20.55 8.43 -3.97
N ALA A 93 -21.57 8.41 -4.83
CA ALA A 93 -23.00 8.44 -4.45
C ALA A 93 -23.44 7.24 -3.60
N ARG A 94 -22.89 6.02 -3.86
CA ARG A 94 -23.21 4.82 -3.06
C ARG A 94 -22.57 4.83 -1.66
N LYS A 95 -21.44 5.48 -1.50
CA LYS A 95 -20.68 5.48 -0.24
C LYS A 95 -21.02 6.63 0.68
N HIS A 96 -21.52 7.72 0.12
CA HIS A 96 -21.80 8.95 0.85
C HIS A 96 -23.28 9.32 0.60
N ASP A 97 -24.09 9.28 1.66
CA ASP A 97 -25.49 9.77 1.62
C ASP A 97 -25.56 11.31 1.55
N ASP A 98 -24.49 11.96 1.10
CA ASP A 98 -24.36 13.40 0.97
C ASP A 98 -24.42 13.81 -0.50
N PRO A 99 -25.47 14.56 -0.94
CA PRO A 99 -25.59 15.03 -2.33
C PRO A 99 -24.41 15.89 -2.80
N LEU A 100 -23.71 16.59 -1.89
CA LEU A 100 -22.54 17.41 -2.20
C LEU A 100 -21.31 16.57 -2.58
N MET A 101 -21.33 15.28 -2.27
CA MET A 101 -20.30 14.31 -2.66
C MET A 101 -20.74 13.41 -3.82
N ALA A 102 -21.87 13.69 -4.49
CA ALA A 102 -22.42 12.86 -5.57
C ALA A 102 -21.79 13.17 -6.93
N VAL A 103 -20.56 13.65 -6.96
CA VAL A 103 -19.72 13.90 -8.15
C VAL A 103 -18.51 12.98 -8.14
N SER A 104 -17.73 12.93 -9.21
CA SER A 104 -16.47 12.16 -9.18
C SER A 104 -15.46 12.75 -8.20
N GLU A 105 -14.54 11.92 -7.71
CA GLU A 105 -13.56 12.40 -6.74
C GLU A 105 -12.64 13.48 -7.30
N PRO A 106 -12.12 13.39 -8.56
CA PRO A 106 -11.39 14.48 -9.20
C PRO A 106 -12.21 15.77 -9.32
N GLU A 107 -13.47 15.67 -9.77
CA GLU A 107 -14.35 16.83 -9.91
C GLU A 107 -14.52 17.59 -8.58
N LEU A 108 -14.75 16.85 -7.50
CA LEU A 108 -14.86 17.46 -6.17
C LEU A 108 -13.56 18.13 -5.72
N LEU A 109 -12.40 17.49 -5.98
CA LEU A 109 -11.10 18.06 -5.61
C LEU A 109 -10.77 19.32 -6.43
N PHE A 110 -11.05 19.31 -7.73
CA PHE A 110 -10.95 20.50 -8.55
C PHE A 110 -11.85 21.62 -8.03
N SER A 111 -13.14 21.34 -7.75
CA SER A 111 -14.08 22.33 -7.26
C SER A 111 -13.67 22.97 -5.91
N ILE A 112 -12.98 22.22 -5.06
CA ILE A 112 -12.45 22.73 -3.79
C ILE A 112 -11.24 23.64 -4.03
N MET A 113 -10.30 23.23 -4.89
CA MET A 113 -9.08 23.98 -5.14
C MET A 113 -9.31 25.19 -6.05
N ASP A 114 -10.33 25.15 -6.90
CA ASP A 114 -10.74 26.24 -7.79
C ASP A 114 -11.34 27.48 -7.06
N ARG A 115 -11.52 27.38 -5.74
CA ARG A 115 -12.01 28.49 -4.88
C ARG A 115 -10.93 29.54 -4.57
N HIS A 116 -9.68 29.25 -4.89
CA HIS A 116 -8.60 30.23 -4.72
C HIS A 116 -8.64 31.25 -5.86
N ASP A 117 -8.74 32.52 -5.50
CA ASP A 117 -8.87 33.64 -6.46
C ASP A 117 -7.56 33.92 -7.20
N ASP A 118 -6.40 33.57 -6.64
CA ASP A 118 -5.07 33.89 -7.16
C ASP A 118 -4.42 32.70 -7.86
N TRP A 119 -4.16 31.62 -7.14
CA TRP A 119 -3.55 30.40 -7.70
C TRP A 119 -3.79 29.19 -6.82
N ALA A 120 -3.83 28.02 -7.44
CA ALA A 120 -3.78 26.75 -6.76
C ALA A 120 -2.98 25.73 -7.57
N VAL A 121 -2.39 24.74 -6.90
CA VAL A 121 -1.67 23.64 -7.54
C VAL A 121 -2.13 22.30 -6.98
N MET A 122 -2.46 21.38 -7.88
CA MET A 122 -2.68 19.97 -7.51
C MET A 122 -1.57 19.10 -8.08
N ILE A 123 -0.87 18.37 -7.23
CA ILE A 123 0.17 17.40 -7.59
C ILE A 123 -0.39 16.01 -7.40
N CYS A 124 -0.74 15.34 -8.50
CA CYS A 124 -1.29 14.00 -8.51
C CYS A 124 -0.17 12.97 -8.72
N LEU A 125 0.18 12.23 -7.66
CA LEU A 125 1.16 11.14 -7.74
C LEU A 125 0.46 9.88 -8.23
N VAL A 126 0.94 9.34 -9.34
CA VAL A 126 0.34 8.20 -10.02
C VAL A 126 1.26 7.00 -9.94
N GLY A 127 0.77 5.91 -9.36
CA GLY A 127 1.43 4.61 -9.34
C GLY A 127 0.67 3.62 -10.24
N LEU A 128 1.39 2.83 -11.03
CA LEU A 128 0.79 1.90 -11.98
C LEU A 128 0.75 0.47 -11.44
N GLY A 129 -0.26 -0.32 -11.85
CA GLY A 129 -0.33 -1.76 -11.59
C GLY A 129 -0.80 -2.17 -10.18
N GLN A 130 -1.43 -1.29 -9.42
CA GLN A 130 -1.92 -1.58 -8.05
C GLN A 130 -3.44 -1.40 -7.88
N ASP A 131 -4.23 -1.57 -8.93
CA ASP A 131 -5.69 -1.48 -8.86
C ASP A 131 -6.25 -2.66 -8.05
N ILE A 132 -6.87 -2.36 -6.90
CA ILE A 132 -7.40 -3.38 -5.98
C ILE A 132 -8.93 -3.26 -5.82
N TYR A 133 -9.52 -2.14 -6.24
CA TYR A 133 -10.93 -1.84 -6.01
C TYR A 133 -11.77 -1.72 -7.28
N ASP A 134 -13.03 -2.14 -7.16
CA ASP A 134 -14.08 -1.88 -8.14
C ASP A 134 -14.51 -0.40 -8.11
N GLY A 135 -14.66 0.24 -9.29
CA GLY A 135 -15.09 1.65 -9.42
C GLY A 135 -13.98 2.69 -9.33
N GLU A 136 -12.72 2.32 -9.44
CA GLU A 136 -11.61 3.23 -9.72
C GLU A 136 -11.69 3.64 -11.19
N VAL A 137 -11.73 4.95 -11.49
CA VAL A 137 -11.86 5.48 -12.86
C VAL A 137 -10.52 5.82 -13.51
N GLY A 138 -9.45 5.55 -12.80
CA GLY A 138 -8.11 5.78 -13.32
C GLY A 138 -7.80 7.26 -13.54
N ILE A 139 -6.82 7.52 -14.39
CA ILE A 139 -6.28 8.86 -14.64
C ILE A 139 -7.17 9.65 -15.58
N ASN A 140 -7.97 8.98 -16.41
CA ASN A 140 -8.78 9.62 -17.45
C ASN A 140 -9.75 10.67 -16.88
N GLU A 141 -10.31 10.39 -15.70
CA GLU A 141 -11.26 11.30 -15.05
C GLU A 141 -10.59 12.64 -14.62
N TRP A 142 -9.34 12.62 -14.24
CA TRP A 142 -8.59 13.85 -13.96
C TRP A 142 -8.47 14.75 -15.20
N PHE A 143 -8.14 14.14 -16.34
CA PHE A 143 -8.06 14.88 -17.62
C PHE A 143 -9.42 15.35 -18.07
N ARG A 144 -10.45 14.50 -17.98
CA ARG A 144 -11.81 14.88 -18.36
C ARG A 144 -12.26 16.11 -17.57
N CYS A 145 -12.19 16.07 -16.25
CA CYS A 145 -12.56 17.20 -15.39
C CYS A 145 -11.79 18.47 -15.75
N GLY A 146 -10.46 18.41 -15.83
CA GLY A 146 -9.63 19.58 -16.12
C GLY A 146 -9.82 20.14 -17.53
N ILE A 147 -10.18 19.30 -18.53
CA ILE A 147 -10.38 19.76 -19.91
C ILE A 147 -11.80 20.29 -20.12
N GLU A 148 -12.81 19.59 -19.62
CA GLU A 148 -14.21 19.87 -19.94
C GLU A 148 -14.85 20.85 -18.95
N GLU A 149 -14.54 20.72 -17.65
CA GLU A 149 -15.27 21.40 -16.58
C GLU A 149 -14.46 22.59 -16.00
N PHE A 150 -13.19 22.38 -15.70
CA PHE A 150 -12.32 23.40 -15.05
C PHE A 150 -11.40 24.06 -16.07
N LYS A 151 -11.93 24.95 -16.89
CA LYS A 151 -11.27 25.52 -18.06
C LYS A 151 -10.12 26.50 -17.76
N GLU A 152 -10.02 26.98 -16.54
CA GLU A 152 -8.93 27.88 -16.10
C GLU A 152 -7.68 27.11 -15.65
N TRP A 153 -7.75 25.77 -15.57
CA TRP A 153 -6.64 24.93 -15.16
C TRP A 153 -5.75 24.49 -16.33
N GLU A 154 -4.44 24.59 -16.13
CA GLU A 154 -3.42 24.02 -17.01
C GLU A 154 -2.98 22.65 -16.50
N LEU A 155 -2.88 21.66 -17.37
CA LEU A 155 -2.59 20.27 -17.02
C LEU A 155 -1.19 19.88 -17.51
N PHE A 156 -0.33 19.47 -16.60
CA PHE A 156 1.04 19.02 -16.91
C PHE A 156 1.16 17.53 -16.63
N TYR A 157 1.70 16.77 -17.58
CA TYR A 157 1.80 15.33 -17.42
C TYR A 157 3.06 14.71 -18.05
N SER A 158 3.52 13.58 -17.49
CA SER A 158 4.58 12.79 -18.10
C SER A 158 4.07 12.00 -19.31
N PRO A 159 4.75 12.01 -20.47
CA PRO A 159 4.39 11.19 -21.62
C PRO A 159 4.33 9.69 -21.33
N SER A 160 5.06 9.23 -20.29
CA SER A 160 5.08 7.83 -19.86
C SER A 160 3.71 7.32 -19.39
N ILE A 161 2.77 8.22 -19.09
CA ILE A 161 1.41 7.87 -18.66
C ILE A 161 0.67 7.02 -19.71
N PHE A 162 0.95 7.23 -21.01
CA PHE A 162 0.33 6.50 -22.10
C PHE A 162 0.95 5.14 -22.37
N SER A 163 2.23 4.95 -22.04
CA SER A 163 2.97 3.70 -22.30
C SER A 163 2.91 2.70 -21.16
N GLN A 164 2.63 3.18 -19.96
CA GLN A 164 2.69 2.37 -18.73
C GLN A 164 1.31 2.00 -18.20
N VAL A 165 0.25 2.62 -18.70
CA VAL A 165 -1.12 2.33 -18.29
C VAL A 165 -1.70 1.33 -19.27
N GLU A 166 -1.96 0.09 -18.81
CA GLU A 166 -2.80 -0.88 -19.52
C GLU A 166 -4.27 -0.44 -19.57
N ASP A 167 -4.56 0.75 -19.07
CA ASP A 167 -5.90 1.33 -19.08
C ASP A 167 -6.27 1.74 -20.51
N LYS A 168 -6.94 0.83 -21.21
CA LYS A 168 -7.51 1.07 -22.54
C LYS A 168 -8.51 2.23 -22.60
N ASN A 169 -8.80 2.83 -21.45
CA ASN A 169 -9.81 3.88 -21.29
C ASN A 169 -9.21 5.30 -21.28
N ILE A 170 -7.89 5.48 -21.37
CA ILE A 170 -7.34 6.84 -21.48
C ILE A 170 -7.67 7.38 -22.88
N ASP A 171 -8.47 8.43 -22.93
CA ASP A 171 -8.73 9.15 -24.18
C ASP A 171 -7.52 10.03 -24.56
N GLN A 172 -6.51 9.36 -25.12
CA GLN A 172 -5.29 10.01 -25.59
C GLN A 172 -5.59 11.12 -26.62
N LYS A 173 -6.63 10.95 -27.44
CA LYS A 173 -7.01 11.93 -28.46
C LYS A 173 -7.52 13.20 -27.81
N MET A 174 -8.36 13.11 -26.78
CA MET A 174 -8.86 14.25 -26.02
C MET A 174 -7.71 15.02 -25.37
N ILE A 175 -6.77 14.33 -24.73
CA ILE A 175 -5.64 14.95 -24.06
C ILE A 175 -4.71 15.65 -25.04
N LEU A 176 -4.36 15.01 -26.16
CA LEU A 176 -3.46 15.57 -27.18
C LEU A 176 -4.11 16.69 -27.99
N ALA A 177 -5.43 16.74 -28.08
CA ALA A 177 -6.14 17.84 -28.77
C ALA A 177 -6.28 19.08 -27.92
N SER A 178 -6.11 18.99 -26.60
CA SER A 178 -6.25 20.14 -25.70
C SER A 178 -4.98 21.00 -25.67
N THR A 179 -5.12 22.29 -25.91
CA THR A 179 -4.00 23.28 -25.81
C THR A 179 -3.54 23.52 -24.38
N ARG A 180 -4.33 23.12 -23.39
CA ARG A 180 -4.04 23.26 -21.96
C ARG A 180 -3.38 22.02 -21.33
N CYS A 181 -3.09 21.01 -22.15
CA CYS A 181 -2.42 19.79 -21.70
C CYS A 181 -0.97 19.77 -22.19
N HIS A 182 -0.02 19.85 -21.27
CA HIS A 182 1.41 20.01 -21.54
C HIS A 182 2.18 18.75 -21.20
N GLN A 183 2.92 18.22 -22.18
CA GLN A 183 3.83 17.11 -21.95
C GLN A 183 5.13 17.59 -21.32
N VAL A 184 5.47 17.07 -20.15
CA VAL A 184 6.69 17.40 -19.40
C VAL A 184 7.38 16.09 -18.99
N PRO A 185 8.41 15.63 -19.74
CA PRO A 185 9.11 14.38 -19.46
C PRO A 185 9.74 14.32 -18.07
N GLU A 186 10.08 15.46 -17.50
CA GLU A 186 10.70 15.61 -16.18
C GLU A 186 9.76 15.25 -15.03
N LEU A 187 8.45 15.25 -15.25
CA LEU A 187 7.46 14.80 -14.27
C LEU A 187 7.47 13.27 -14.09
N HIS A 188 8.20 12.54 -14.94
CA HIS A 188 8.38 11.11 -14.73
C HIS A 188 9.42 10.85 -13.64
N LEU A 189 9.00 10.29 -12.52
CA LEU A 189 9.89 9.89 -11.43
C LEU A 189 10.69 8.64 -11.82
N LYS A 190 11.74 8.83 -12.63
CA LYS A 190 12.61 7.76 -13.15
C LYS A 190 13.45 7.09 -12.08
N THR A 191 13.86 7.85 -11.08
CA THR A 191 14.73 7.36 -10.03
C THR A 191 13.88 6.78 -8.92
N SER A 192 13.80 5.45 -8.88
CA SER A 192 13.24 4.79 -7.71
C SER A 192 14.12 5.12 -6.50
N ILE A 193 13.53 5.72 -5.47
CA ILE A 193 14.16 5.81 -4.13
C ILE A 193 14.35 4.38 -3.58
N ARG A 194 13.55 3.44 -4.08
CA ARG A 194 13.77 2.01 -3.95
C ARG A 194 15.01 1.65 -4.77
N SER A 195 15.92 0.92 -4.19
CA SER A 195 17.17 0.49 -4.84
C SER A 195 16.88 -0.29 -6.14
N PHE A 196 17.85 -0.38 -7.06
CA PHE A 196 17.83 -1.29 -8.24
C PHE A 196 17.32 -2.71 -7.92
N ARG A 197 17.45 -3.12 -6.67
CA ARG A 197 16.93 -4.35 -6.10
C ARG A 197 15.40 -4.41 -6.13
N ALA A 198 14.73 -3.29 -5.88
CA ALA A 198 13.27 -3.22 -5.87
C ALA A 198 12.66 -3.39 -7.27
N ASP A 199 13.33 -2.87 -8.30
CA ASP A 199 12.87 -3.05 -9.69
C ASP A 199 12.97 -4.51 -10.11
N LYS A 200 14.07 -5.20 -9.74
CA LYS A 200 14.21 -6.64 -9.99
C LYS A 200 13.26 -7.48 -9.15
N GLN A 201 12.97 -7.07 -7.91
CA GLN A 201 11.96 -7.71 -7.09
C GLN A 201 10.56 -7.60 -7.73
N CYS A 202 10.19 -6.42 -8.22
CA CYS A 202 8.92 -6.24 -8.94
C CYS A 202 8.87 -7.12 -10.19
N GLN A 203 9.92 -7.14 -11.03
CA GLN A 203 10.00 -8.01 -12.20
C GLN A 203 9.87 -9.51 -11.85
N PHE A 204 10.48 -9.94 -10.74
CA PHE A 204 10.32 -11.29 -10.23
C PHE A 204 8.88 -11.61 -9.84
N VAL A 205 8.25 -10.70 -9.07
CA VAL A 205 6.85 -10.86 -8.61
C VAL A 205 5.89 -10.84 -9.79
N ASP A 206 6.10 -9.96 -10.76
CA ASP A 206 5.29 -9.91 -11.98
C ASP A 206 5.41 -11.22 -12.77
N ALA A 207 6.62 -11.68 -13.05
CA ALA A 207 6.85 -12.94 -13.75
C ALA A 207 6.24 -14.15 -13.03
N LEU A 208 6.26 -14.15 -11.68
CA LEU A 208 5.64 -15.19 -10.85
C LEU A 208 4.11 -15.16 -11.00
N LEU A 209 3.50 -14.00 -10.91
CA LEU A 209 2.04 -13.84 -10.99
C LEU A 209 1.50 -13.96 -12.42
N ASP A 210 2.29 -13.57 -13.42
CA ASP A 210 1.96 -13.68 -14.86
C ASP A 210 2.22 -15.09 -15.42
N ASN A 211 2.45 -16.06 -14.54
CA ASN A 211 2.59 -17.46 -14.91
C ASN A 211 3.77 -17.75 -15.86
N THR A 212 4.89 -17.07 -15.65
CA THR A 212 6.13 -17.26 -16.42
C THR A 212 7.27 -17.78 -15.52
N PRO A 213 7.20 -19.03 -15.02
CA PRO A 213 8.10 -19.53 -13.98
C PRO A 213 9.58 -19.53 -14.39
N LYS A 214 9.88 -19.76 -15.68
CA LYS A 214 11.26 -19.69 -16.19
C LYS A 214 11.85 -18.29 -16.07
N LEU A 215 11.07 -17.25 -16.46
CA LEU A 215 11.47 -15.86 -16.32
C LEU A 215 11.60 -15.48 -14.85
N ALA A 216 10.64 -15.89 -14.01
CA ALA A 216 10.71 -15.68 -12.57
C ALA A 216 11.99 -16.26 -11.97
N ALA A 217 12.35 -17.50 -12.31
CA ALA A 217 13.57 -18.15 -11.83
C ALA A 217 14.86 -17.46 -12.35
N GLU A 218 14.84 -16.94 -13.58
CA GLU A 218 15.97 -16.19 -14.13
C GLU A 218 16.18 -14.86 -13.41
N VAL A 219 15.12 -14.08 -13.23
CA VAL A 219 15.17 -12.80 -12.51
C VAL A 219 15.54 -13.02 -11.05
N TYR A 220 14.96 -14.04 -10.39
CA TYR A 220 15.25 -14.35 -9.00
C TYR A 220 16.73 -14.70 -8.77
N ARG A 221 17.36 -15.47 -9.63
CA ARG A 221 18.79 -15.78 -9.53
C ARG A 221 19.69 -14.53 -9.45
N GLN A 222 19.26 -13.41 -10.05
CA GLN A 222 20.01 -12.15 -10.04
C GLN A 222 19.93 -11.42 -8.69
N ILE A 223 18.91 -11.70 -7.87
CA ILE A 223 18.69 -11.01 -6.61
C ILE A 223 18.76 -11.91 -5.38
N ALA A 224 18.74 -13.23 -5.53
CA ALA A 224 18.58 -14.21 -4.45
C ALA A 224 19.62 -14.06 -3.32
N GLU A 225 20.86 -13.66 -3.63
CA GLU A 225 21.91 -13.45 -2.63
C GLU A 225 21.60 -12.26 -1.71
N LYS A 226 20.99 -11.20 -2.25
CA LYS A 226 20.73 -9.93 -1.53
C LYS A 226 19.27 -9.78 -1.10
N TYR A 227 18.39 -10.61 -1.67
CA TYR A 227 16.97 -10.63 -1.39
C TYR A 227 16.48 -12.08 -1.30
N PRO A 228 16.72 -12.76 -0.18
CA PRO A 228 16.34 -14.14 -0.01
C PRO A 228 14.81 -14.28 0.03
N VAL A 229 14.28 -15.18 -0.79
CA VAL A 229 12.89 -15.64 -0.76
C VAL A 229 12.90 -17.13 -0.53
N TYR A 230 12.30 -17.57 0.56
CA TYR A 230 12.16 -18.99 0.89
C TYR A 230 10.68 -19.40 0.90
N ILE A 231 10.45 -20.69 0.80
CA ILE A 231 9.12 -21.29 0.94
C ILE A 231 9.14 -22.35 2.05
N THR A 232 8.05 -22.47 2.79
CA THR A 232 7.91 -23.48 3.83
C THR A 232 6.46 -23.92 4.02
N ARG A 233 6.28 -25.17 4.49
CA ARG A 233 5.02 -25.73 4.95
C ARG A 233 4.83 -25.60 6.47
N ASN A 234 5.78 -25.00 7.17
CA ASN A 234 5.75 -24.88 8.61
C ASN A 234 5.79 -23.40 9.02
N TYR A 235 4.68 -22.92 9.59
CA TYR A 235 4.53 -21.52 9.97
C TYR A 235 5.48 -21.10 11.12
N ASP A 236 5.69 -21.99 12.10
CA ASP A 236 6.61 -21.71 13.21
C ASP A 236 8.06 -21.60 12.74
N THR A 237 8.46 -22.43 11.76
CA THR A 237 9.79 -22.33 11.14
C THR A 237 9.95 -20.99 10.42
N ALA A 238 8.91 -20.52 9.70
CA ALA A 238 8.90 -19.20 9.08
C ALA A 238 9.08 -18.08 10.11
N LYS A 239 8.32 -18.11 11.21
CA LYS A 239 8.46 -17.13 12.32
C LYS A 239 9.86 -17.16 12.93
N LYS A 240 10.40 -18.33 13.21
CA LYS A 240 11.75 -18.49 13.78
C LYS A 240 12.80 -17.88 12.84
N TRP A 241 12.74 -18.21 11.56
CA TRP A 241 13.70 -17.69 10.59
C TRP A 241 13.64 -16.18 10.48
N VAL A 242 12.44 -15.59 10.31
CA VAL A 242 12.29 -14.13 10.22
C VAL A 242 12.84 -13.42 11.47
N ARG A 243 12.58 -13.96 12.66
CA ARG A 243 13.14 -13.41 13.92
C ARG A 243 14.67 -13.41 13.92
N THR A 244 15.33 -14.39 13.29
CA THR A 244 16.80 -14.41 13.17
C THR A 244 17.36 -13.40 12.18
N GLN A 245 16.55 -12.89 11.26
CA GLN A 245 16.99 -11.92 10.26
C GLN A 245 16.93 -10.47 10.75
N VAL A 246 15.95 -10.15 11.61
CA VAL A 246 15.71 -8.77 12.07
C VAL A 246 16.91 -8.22 12.84
N ARG A 247 17.36 -7.01 12.47
CA ARG A 247 18.48 -6.30 13.11
C ARG A 247 18.08 -4.87 13.45
N GLY A 248 18.42 -4.43 14.66
CA GLY A 248 18.23 -3.05 15.11
C GLY A 248 16.77 -2.58 14.98
N SER A 249 16.54 -1.55 14.19
CA SER A 249 15.22 -0.95 13.97
C SER A 249 14.43 -1.57 12.80
N GLN A 250 14.93 -2.68 12.23
CA GLN A 250 14.22 -3.36 11.13
C GLN A 250 12.86 -3.88 11.58
N ARG A 251 11.92 -3.87 10.63
CA ARG A 251 10.56 -4.34 10.83
C ARG A 251 10.31 -5.66 10.13
N SER A 252 9.60 -6.52 10.83
CA SER A 252 9.07 -7.77 10.26
C SER A 252 7.55 -7.80 10.42
N GLY A 253 6.88 -8.63 9.63
CA GLY A 253 5.43 -8.77 9.77
C GLY A 253 4.87 -9.97 9.01
N VAL A 254 3.67 -10.39 9.40
CA VAL A 254 2.90 -11.43 8.73
C VAL A 254 1.86 -10.79 7.84
N LEU A 255 1.82 -11.22 6.61
CA LEU A 255 0.95 -10.70 5.56
C LEU A 255 0.12 -11.84 4.97
N ALA A 256 -1.16 -11.58 4.71
CA ALA A 256 -2.01 -12.51 3.97
C ALA A 256 -3.11 -11.76 3.21
N CYS A 257 -3.64 -12.36 2.15
CA CYS A 257 -4.75 -11.79 1.41
C CYS A 257 -5.98 -11.64 2.33
N SER A 258 -6.70 -10.53 2.21
CA SER A 258 -7.92 -10.29 2.99
C SER A 258 -8.99 -11.37 2.79
N SER A 259 -8.95 -12.08 1.65
CA SER A 259 -9.81 -13.20 1.35
C SER A 259 -9.30 -14.57 1.85
N ALA A 260 -8.13 -14.62 2.51
CA ALA A 260 -7.48 -15.85 2.98
C ALA A 260 -8.17 -16.45 4.23
N GLN A 261 -9.38 -16.94 4.07
CA GLN A 261 -10.22 -17.44 5.16
C GLN A 261 -9.87 -18.84 5.63
N ARG A 262 -9.17 -19.64 4.79
CA ARG A 262 -8.85 -21.02 5.09
C ARG A 262 -7.48 -21.22 5.75
N LEU A 263 -6.79 -20.11 6.07
CA LEU A 263 -5.57 -20.13 6.89
C LEU A 263 -5.85 -20.13 8.41
N LYS A 264 -7.11 -19.98 8.84
CA LYS A 264 -7.48 -19.99 10.27
C LYS A 264 -7.03 -21.25 11.03
N PRO A 265 -7.14 -22.47 10.48
CA PRO A 265 -6.62 -23.67 11.14
C PRO A 265 -5.11 -23.66 11.39
N GLU A 266 -4.36 -22.84 10.63
CA GLU A 266 -2.92 -22.62 10.82
C GLU A 266 -2.62 -21.54 11.88
N GLY A 267 -3.63 -21.01 12.57
CA GLY A 267 -3.48 -19.90 13.51
C GLY A 267 -3.33 -18.53 12.86
N ILE A 268 -3.65 -18.41 11.57
CA ILE A 268 -3.51 -17.18 10.79
C ILE A 268 -4.88 -16.54 10.61
N TYR A 269 -5.12 -15.46 11.34
CA TYR A 269 -6.38 -14.72 11.33
C TYR A 269 -6.18 -13.36 10.67
N VAL A 270 -6.71 -13.21 9.45
CA VAL A 270 -6.69 -11.93 8.76
C VAL A 270 -7.81 -11.06 9.30
N SER A 271 -7.47 -10.08 10.12
CA SER A 271 -8.43 -9.12 10.67
C SER A 271 -8.62 -7.93 9.74
N THR A 272 -9.88 -7.49 9.60
CA THR A 272 -10.21 -6.21 8.95
C THR A 272 -9.91 -5.01 9.84
N GLU A 273 -9.84 -5.20 11.15
CA GLU A 273 -9.66 -4.15 12.15
C GLU A 273 -8.32 -4.32 12.88
N ILE A 274 -7.24 -3.93 12.23
CA ILE A 274 -5.95 -3.78 12.89
C ILE A 274 -5.62 -2.31 13.10
N ASP A 275 -5.04 -1.99 14.24
CA ASP A 275 -4.43 -0.67 14.49
C ASP A 275 -3.11 -0.59 13.73
N VAL A 276 -3.17 -0.11 12.49
CA VAL A 276 -2.03 -0.01 11.57
C VAL A 276 -0.91 0.84 12.16
N LYS A 277 -1.24 1.87 12.92
CA LYS A 277 -0.26 2.72 13.59
C LYS A 277 0.58 1.93 14.59
N ASN A 278 -0.07 1.19 15.49
CA ASN A 278 0.65 0.35 16.46
C ASN A 278 1.33 -0.84 15.78
N TRP A 279 0.68 -1.47 14.81
CA TRP A 279 1.28 -2.54 14.04
C TRP A 279 2.60 -2.12 13.39
N PHE A 280 2.66 -0.92 12.81
CA PHE A 280 3.83 -0.45 12.08
C PHE A 280 4.84 0.32 12.94
N LEU A 281 4.42 1.05 13.99
CA LEU A 281 5.29 1.95 14.75
C LEU A 281 5.57 1.52 16.19
N ALA A 282 4.83 0.54 16.74
CA ALA A 282 5.06 0.07 18.09
C ALA A 282 6.42 -0.64 18.23
N GLN A 283 6.98 -0.62 19.42
CA GLN A 283 8.22 -1.34 19.73
C GLN A 283 8.02 -2.85 19.70
N SER A 284 9.13 -3.61 19.64
CA SER A 284 9.08 -5.06 19.50
C SER A 284 8.56 -5.82 20.72
N ASP A 285 8.35 -5.16 21.86
CA ASP A 285 7.76 -5.69 23.08
C ASP A 285 6.24 -5.44 23.17
N ASP A 286 5.66 -4.65 22.30
CA ASP A 286 4.21 -4.44 22.20
C ASP A 286 3.57 -5.57 21.37
N LEU A 287 2.60 -6.28 21.93
CA LEU A 287 1.88 -7.38 21.24
C LEU A 287 1.19 -6.95 19.94
N ARG A 288 0.91 -5.66 19.77
CA ARG A 288 0.31 -5.08 18.55
C ARG A 288 1.35 -4.83 17.46
N SER A 289 2.64 -4.88 17.81
CA SER A 289 3.74 -4.66 16.85
C SER A 289 3.80 -5.78 15.82
N SER A 290 4.05 -5.43 14.57
CA SER A 290 4.31 -6.39 13.49
C SER A 290 5.47 -7.33 13.80
N ASN A 291 6.47 -6.88 14.58
CA ASN A 291 7.64 -7.66 14.96
C ASN A 291 7.30 -8.86 15.86
N MET A 292 6.15 -8.84 16.54
CA MET A 292 5.69 -9.99 17.32
C MET A 292 5.27 -11.17 16.43
N LEU A 293 4.93 -10.91 15.15
CA LEU A 293 4.47 -11.90 14.16
C LEU A 293 3.17 -12.61 14.56
N GLU A 294 2.32 -11.94 15.34
CA GLU A 294 1.03 -12.48 15.80
C GLU A 294 -0.16 -11.85 15.07
N ILE A 295 -0.05 -10.58 14.68
CA ILE A 295 -1.11 -9.86 13.99
C ILE A 295 -0.82 -9.86 12.49
N VAL A 296 -1.77 -10.42 11.73
CA VAL A 296 -1.67 -10.56 10.26
C VAL A 296 -2.28 -9.37 9.57
N ALA A 297 -1.49 -8.67 8.76
CA ALA A 297 -1.98 -7.53 7.99
C ALA A 297 -2.38 -7.94 6.56
N SER A 298 -3.50 -7.40 6.09
CA SER A 298 -3.94 -7.59 4.71
C SER A 298 -3.31 -6.57 3.77
N GLU A 299 -3.44 -6.82 2.45
CA GLU A 299 -3.02 -5.89 1.39
C GLU A 299 -3.55 -4.46 1.60
N PHE A 300 -4.77 -4.32 2.10
CA PHE A 300 -5.38 -3.01 2.38
C PHE A 300 -4.68 -2.24 3.52
N LYS A 301 -4.12 -2.97 4.47
CA LYS A 301 -3.48 -2.38 5.65
C LYS A 301 -2.01 -2.05 5.43
N VAL A 302 -1.35 -2.77 4.53
CA VAL A 302 0.07 -2.56 4.21
C VAL A 302 0.31 -1.76 2.94
N GLN A 303 -0.73 -1.38 2.24
CA GLN A 303 -0.59 -0.54 1.05
C GLN A 303 0.04 0.81 1.41
N GLY A 304 1.08 1.22 0.68
CA GLY A 304 1.89 2.39 0.99
C GLY A 304 2.88 2.21 2.16
N LEU A 305 2.91 1.03 2.82
CA LEU A 305 3.88 0.70 3.87
C LEU A 305 4.85 -0.36 3.38
N GLU A 306 6.08 -0.31 3.88
CA GLU A 306 7.11 -1.31 3.63
C GLU A 306 7.69 -1.80 4.95
N ILE A 307 7.97 -3.10 5.01
CA ILE A 307 8.68 -3.74 6.13
C ILE A 307 9.98 -4.35 5.62
N ASP A 308 10.89 -4.69 6.52
CA ASP A 308 12.18 -5.26 6.10
C ASP A 308 12.04 -6.74 5.76
N TRP A 309 11.32 -7.50 6.58
CA TRP A 309 11.14 -8.94 6.46
C TRP A 309 9.67 -9.33 6.53
N ALA A 310 9.19 -10.15 5.60
CA ALA A 310 7.81 -10.59 5.57
C ALA A 310 7.66 -12.11 5.67
N ILE A 311 6.59 -12.55 6.31
CA ILE A 311 6.00 -13.86 6.08
C ILE A 311 4.74 -13.62 5.26
N VAL A 312 4.71 -14.06 4.01
CA VAL A 312 3.53 -13.97 3.16
C VAL A 312 2.83 -15.31 3.18
N CYS A 313 1.63 -15.32 3.76
CA CYS A 313 0.84 -16.54 3.91
C CYS A 313 -0.11 -16.69 2.71
N TRP A 314 0.04 -17.77 1.97
CA TRP A 314 -0.69 -18.04 0.75
C TRP A 314 -1.86 -18.99 1.00
N ASP A 315 -3.07 -18.60 0.59
CA ASP A 315 -4.27 -19.43 0.70
C ASP A 315 -4.72 -19.96 -0.67
N ALA A 316 -5.69 -20.85 -0.68
CA ALA A 316 -6.26 -21.45 -1.89
C ALA A 316 -7.23 -20.54 -2.66
N ASP A 317 -7.33 -19.28 -2.32
CA ASP A 317 -8.10 -18.26 -3.09
C ASP A 317 -7.43 -17.94 -4.44
N LEU A 318 -6.10 -17.90 -4.48
CA LEU A 318 -5.29 -17.83 -5.70
C LEU A 318 -4.47 -19.14 -5.80
N ARG A 319 -4.99 -20.11 -6.51
CA ARG A 319 -4.38 -21.44 -6.62
C ARG A 319 -4.15 -21.87 -8.05
N ARG A 320 -3.31 -22.86 -8.24
CA ARG A 320 -3.10 -23.44 -9.57
C ARG A 320 -4.31 -24.25 -10.02
N SER A 321 -4.62 -24.19 -11.29
CA SER A 321 -5.58 -25.09 -11.92
C SER A 321 -5.15 -26.55 -11.74
N ARG A 322 -6.08 -27.49 -11.84
CA ARG A 322 -5.79 -28.92 -11.63
C ARG A 322 -4.68 -29.47 -12.51
N ASN A 323 -4.53 -28.94 -13.73
CA ASN A 323 -3.43 -29.29 -14.64
C ASN A 323 -2.16 -28.47 -14.38
N GLY A 324 -2.13 -27.61 -13.38
CA GLY A 324 -0.99 -26.77 -13.04
C GLY A 324 -0.68 -25.64 -14.02
N ALA A 325 -1.47 -25.46 -15.10
CA ALA A 325 -1.13 -24.58 -16.21
C ALA A 325 -1.38 -23.10 -15.91
N GLU A 326 -2.42 -22.78 -15.14
CA GLU A 326 -2.90 -21.41 -14.96
C GLU A 326 -3.26 -21.10 -13.50
N TRP A 327 -3.46 -19.82 -13.19
CA TRP A 327 -4.04 -19.39 -11.93
C TRP A 327 -5.56 -19.47 -11.98
N ASP A 328 -6.14 -20.18 -11.02
CA ASP A 328 -7.55 -20.15 -10.72
C ASP A 328 -7.84 -19.21 -9.56
N HIS A 329 -8.93 -18.46 -9.67
CA HIS A 329 -9.30 -17.37 -8.77
C HIS A 329 -10.59 -17.69 -8.05
N TYR A 330 -10.55 -17.71 -6.71
CA TYR A 330 -11.70 -18.08 -5.89
C TYR A 330 -11.98 -17.07 -4.78
N THR A 331 -13.16 -17.15 -4.23
CA THR A 331 -13.55 -16.47 -2.99
C THR A 331 -14.22 -17.50 -2.10
N PHE A 332 -13.79 -17.61 -0.85
CA PHE A 332 -14.44 -18.45 0.12
C PHE A 332 -15.65 -17.74 0.72
N ARG A 333 -16.84 -18.34 0.61
CA ARG A 333 -18.09 -17.81 1.18
C ARG A 333 -18.89 -18.92 1.82
N GLY A 334 -19.32 -18.69 3.07
CA GLY A 334 -20.00 -19.72 3.85
C GLY A 334 -19.08 -20.92 4.09
N SER A 335 -19.32 -22.03 3.37
CA SER A 335 -18.61 -23.29 3.50
C SER A 335 -17.93 -23.77 2.22
N ARG A 336 -17.83 -22.95 1.19
CA ARG A 336 -17.31 -23.36 -0.12
C ARG A 336 -16.53 -22.30 -0.85
N TRP A 337 -15.68 -22.76 -1.77
CA TRP A 337 -15.01 -21.94 -2.75
C TRP A 337 -15.93 -21.60 -3.93
N ASN A 338 -16.06 -20.31 -4.25
CA ASN A 338 -16.79 -19.81 -5.42
C ASN A 338 -15.77 -19.23 -6.40
N LYS A 339 -15.79 -19.72 -7.64
CA LYS A 339 -14.89 -19.25 -8.69
C LYS A 339 -15.23 -17.80 -9.07
N ARG A 340 -14.22 -16.97 -9.23
CA ARG A 340 -14.37 -15.60 -9.72
C ARG A 340 -14.42 -15.63 -11.24
N HIS A 341 -15.47 -15.07 -11.82
CA HIS A 341 -15.67 -15.08 -13.27
C HIS A 341 -15.33 -13.74 -13.92
N LYS A 342 -15.63 -12.64 -13.23
CA LYS A 342 -15.40 -11.28 -13.75
C LYS A 342 -13.91 -10.99 -13.87
N PRO A 343 -13.43 -10.48 -15.03
CA PRO A 343 -12.00 -10.17 -15.24
C PRO A 343 -11.44 -9.23 -14.17
N GLU A 344 -12.20 -8.20 -13.79
CA GLU A 344 -11.76 -7.24 -12.76
C GLU A 344 -11.52 -7.94 -11.41
N GLN A 345 -12.44 -8.83 -11.00
CA GLN A 345 -12.29 -9.56 -9.73
C GLN A 345 -11.07 -10.49 -9.70
N LYS A 346 -10.72 -11.06 -10.87
CA LYS A 346 -9.50 -11.86 -11.01
C LYS A 346 -8.26 -10.97 -10.89
N ARG A 347 -8.23 -9.86 -11.61
CA ARG A 347 -7.15 -8.86 -11.57
C ARG A 347 -6.94 -8.34 -10.15
N TYR A 348 -8.00 -7.99 -9.43
CA TYR A 348 -7.90 -7.52 -8.04
C TYR A 348 -7.26 -8.57 -7.12
N LEU A 349 -7.59 -9.85 -7.26
CA LEU A 349 -6.97 -10.89 -6.45
C LEU A 349 -5.47 -11.02 -6.75
N VAL A 350 -5.09 -11.04 -8.03
CA VAL A 350 -3.68 -11.07 -8.43
C VAL A 350 -2.93 -9.85 -7.89
N ASN A 351 -3.53 -8.66 -8.00
CA ASN A 351 -2.94 -7.44 -7.47
C ASN A 351 -2.83 -7.44 -5.94
N SER A 352 -3.78 -8.06 -5.21
CA SER A 352 -3.65 -8.26 -3.76
C SER A 352 -2.36 -9.02 -3.42
N TYR A 353 -2.09 -10.12 -4.12
CA TYR A 353 -0.84 -10.87 -3.95
C TYR A 353 0.39 -10.07 -4.41
N ARG A 354 0.29 -9.31 -5.52
CA ARG A 354 1.38 -8.40 -5.95
C ARG A 354 1.74 -7.40 -4.86
N VAL A 355 0.75 -6.79 -4.22
CA VAL A 355 0.98 -5.87 -3.08
C VAL A 355 1.68 -6.60 -1.94
N LEU A 356 1.21 -7.76 -1.51
CA LEU A 356 1.81 -8.50 -0.40
C LEU A 356 3.26 -8.91 -0.68
N LEU A 357 3.54 -9.41 -1.88
CA LEU A 357 4.85 -9.90 -2.31
C LEU A 357 5.88 -8.77 -2.52
N THR A 358 5.43 -7.53 -2.65
CA THR A 358 6.31 -6.35 -2.84
C THR A 358 6.53 -5.53 -1.58
N ARG A 359 6.00 -5.94 -0.42
CA ARG A 359 6.11 -5.15 0.83
C ARG A 359 7.42 -5.32 1.56
N ALA A 360 8.13 -6.43 1.37
CA ALA A 360 9.39 -6.69 2.04
C ALA A 360 10.57 -6.03 1.31
N ARG A 361 11.44 -5.33 2.04
CA ARG A 361 12.63 -4.68 1.48
C ARG A 361 13.89 -5.54 1.47
N GLN A 362 13.98 -6.50 2.41
CA GLN A 362 15.19 -7.30 2.62
C GLN A 362 15.02 -8.77 2.20
N GLY A 363 13.82 -9.31 2.36
CA GLY A 363 13.50 -10.68 1.99
C GLY A 363 12.21 -11.19 2.61
N MET A 364 11.78 -12.37 2.22
CA MET A 364 10.52 -12.93 2.70
C MET A 364 10.53 -14.46 2.76
N VAL A 365 9.57 -14.99 3.53
CA VAL A 365 9.22 -16.41 3.52
C VAL A 365 7.78 -16.54 3.02
N LEU A 366 7.57 -17.39 2.05
CA LEU A 366 6.24 -17.78 1.60
C LEU A 366 5.80 -19.00 2.43
N PHE A 367 4.74 -18.82 3.20
CA PHE A 367 4.11 -19.92 3.91
C PHE A 367 2.93 -20.44 3.08
N VAL A 368 2.98 -21.71 2.70
CA VAL A 368 1.92 -22.43 2.00
C VAL A 368 1.55 -23.65 2.83
N PRO A 369 0.35 -23.75 3.41
CA PRO A 369 -0.02 -24.87 4.28
C PRO A 369 -0.02 -26.22 3.52
N LYS A 370 0.01 -27.31 4.25
CA LYS A 370 -0.07 -28.66 3.65
C LYS A 370 -1.49 -28.98 3.15
N GLY A 371 -2.49 -28.31 3.73
CA GLY A 371 -3.86 -28.75 3.57
C GLY A 371 -4.15 -30.06 4.34
N VAL A 372 -5.25 -30.67 3.99
CA VAL A 372 -5.69 -31.97 4.55
C VAL A 372 -6.32 -32.81 3.44
N GLU A 373 -6.54 -34.08 3.70
CA GLU A 373 -7.26 -34.95 2.75
C GLU A 373 -8.67 -34.45 2.51
N PRO A 374 -9.21 -34.55 1.27
CA PRO A 374 -10.53 -34.03 0.91
C PRO A 374 -11.68 -34.60 1.77
N GLU A 375 -11.53 -35.79 2.31
CA GLU A 375 -12.50 -36.42 3.19
C GLU A 375 -12.58 -35.75 4.57
N GLU A 376 -11.48 -35.15 5.02
CA GLU A 376 -11.42 -34.40 6.28
C GLU A 376 -11.97 -32.97 6.09
N ASP A 377 -11.48 -32.25 5.11
CA ASP A 377 -11.95 -30.91 4.77
C ASP A 377 -11.74 -30.63 3.27
N PRO A 378 -12.76 -30.79 2.44
CA PRO A 378 -12.65 -30.57 0.99
C PRO A 378 -12.35 -29.09 0.62
N THR A 379 -12.46 -28.17 1.58
CA THR A 379 -12.12 -26.76 1.36
C THR A 379 -10.65 -26.46 1.58
N ARG A 380 -9.91 -27.41 2.16
CA ARG A 380 -8.46 -27.34 2.40
C ARG A 380 -7.74 -28.53 1.75
N ASP A 381 -8.27 -29.04 0.65
CA ASP A 381 -7.66 -30.11 -0.13
C ASP A 381 -6.17 -29.87 -0.34
N CYS A 382 -5.35 -30.88 0.04
CA CYS A 382 -3.89 -30.81 -0.07
C CYS A 382 -3.43 -30.46 -1.50
N LEU A 383 -4.13 -30.95 -2.54
CA LEU A 383 -3.81 -30.65 -3.93
C LEU A 383 -3.86 -29.15 -4.26
N PHE A 384 -4.71 -28.37 -3.59
CA PHE A 384 -4.74 -26.92 -3.82
C PHE A 384 -3.43 -26.26 -3.44
N TYR A 385 -2.86 -26.68 -2.32
CA TYR A 385 -1.64 -26.12 -1.76
C TYR A 385 -0.39 -26.75 -2.37
N ASP A 386 -0.41 -28.03 -2.71
CA ASP A 386 0.71 -28.71 -3.35
C ASP A 386 1.01 -28.11 -4.71
N ASN A 387 0.00 -27.91 -5.54
CA ASN A 387 0.17 -27.28 -6.84
C ASN A 387 0.72 -25.83 -6.74
N ILE A 388 0.34 -25.06 -5.70
CA ILE A 388 0.92 -23.73 -5.44
C ILE A 388 2.40 -23.88 -5.06
N TYR A 389 2.70 -24.79 -4.15
CA TYR A 389 4.05 -25.03 -3.62
C TYR A 389 5.02 -25.42 -4.74
N ASP A 390 4.65 -26.41 -5.55
CA ASP A 390 5.46 -26.89 -6.67
C ASP A 390 5.69 -25.81 -7.73
N TYR A 391 4.65 -25.01 -8.00
CA TYR A 391 4.79 -23.87 -8.88
C TYR A 391 5.80 -22.85 -8.35
N LEU A 392 5.72 -22.49 -7.08
CA LEU A 392 6.64 -21.55 -6.45
C LEU A 392 8.09 -22.06 -6.44
N LEU A 393 8.30 -23.37 -6.23
CA LEU A 393 9.61 -24.01 -6.40
C LEU A 393 10.11 -23.89 -7.86
N SER A 394 9.22 -24.07 -8.84
CA SER A 394 9.58 -23.94 -10.27
C SER A 394 10.00 -22.52 -10.65
N CYS A 395 9.59 -21.51 -9.87
CA CYS A 395 10.05 -20.12 -9.99
C CYS A 395 11.45 -19.88 -9.38
N GLY A 396 12.14 -20.93 -8.94
CA GLY A 396 13.50 -20.86 -8.40
C GLY A 396 13.59 -20.56 -6.91
N ILE A 397 12.44 -20.42 -6.21
CA ILE A 397 12.37 -20.26 -4.76
C ILE A 397 12.84 -21.57 -4.10
N LYS A 398 13.62 -21.47 -3.02
CA LYS A 398 14.13 -22.63 -2.29
C LYS A 398 13.30 -22.87 -1.02
N GLU A 399 13.26 -24.13 -0.61
CA GLU A 399 12.72 -24.45 0.71
C GLU A 399 13.54 -23.79 1.82
N LEU A 400 12.85 -23.38 2.86
CA LEU A 400 13.50 -22.83 4.05
C LEU A 400 14.29 -23.95 4.75
N PRO A 401 15.59 -23.76 4.99
CA PRO A 401 16.45 -24.75 5.61
C PRO A 401 16.06 -25.07 7.07
#